data_3ccba3691ece650dd65a3940b10bc8bd
#
_entry.id   3ccba3691ece650dd65a3940b10bc8bd
#
_cell.length_a   1.000
_cell.length_b   1.000
_cell.length_c   1.000
_cell.angle_alpha   90.00
_cell.angle_beta   90.00
_cell.angle_gamma   90.00
#
_symmetry.space_group_name_H-M   'P 1'
#
loop_
_entity.id
_entity.type
_entity.pdbx_description
1 polymer ?
#
loop_
_entity_poly.entity_id
_entity_poly.type
_entity_poly.pdbx_seq_one_letter_code
_entity_poly.pdbx_strand_id
1 'polypeptide(L)'
;GQNADSWNKVTSATEVSENSACLDLAEMVKGKVATYSALYSAFSEMCNAENEDIILCGLSLGSVLALNYAIDYPQKVKALVLIAAQYKMPARLLKLQNALFHFMPQSMFQQTGFGKLDFISLCSTMAELDFSDSLNQISCPALVVCGEKDKANKKASIELADILKCSQFKEISETGHEVNLESPEKLASLLREFYKSI
;
A
#
# COMPACT_ATOMS: atom_id res chain seq x y z
N GLY A 1 9.14 -3.87 -4.59
CA GLY A 1 9.25 -4.87 -3.58
C GLY A 1 10.14 -4.43 -2.45
N GLN A 2 9.59 -4.47 -1.27
CA GLN A 2 10.28 -4.09 -0.04
C GLN A 2 9.88 -5.09 1.04
N ASN A 3 10.76 -5.33 2.00
CA ASN A 3 10.48 -6.07 3.22
C ASN A 3 10.10 -5.11 4.38
N ALA A 4 9.78 -5.66 5.54
CA ALA A 4 9.42 -4.88 6.73
C ALA A 4 10.54 -3.90 7.17
N ASP A 5 11.81 -4.28 7.02
CA ASP A 5 12.96 -3.46 7.42
C ASP A 5 13.06 -2.12 6.68
N SER A 6 12.46 -2.02 5.49
CA SER A 6 12.40 -0.78 4.71
C SER A 6 11.68 0.37 5.45
N TRP A 7 10.92 0.05 6.48
CA TRP A 7 10.18 1.01 7.29
C TRP A 7 10.90 1.45 8.57
N ASN A 8 12.02 0.82 8.94
CA ASN A 8 12.71 1.06 10.21
C ASN A 8 13.03 2.55 10.48
N LYS A 9 13.43 3.32 9.44
CA LYS A 9 13.70 4.76 9.61
C LYS A 9 12.43 5.56 9.87
N VAL A 10 11.34 5.22 9.18
CA VAL A 10 10.05 5.91 9.34
C VAL A 10 9.47 5.60 10.71
N THR A 11 9.41 4.33 11.11
CA THR A 11 8.84 3.91 12.40
C THR A 11 9.60 4.50 13.58
N SER A 12 10.94 4.47 13.53
CA SER A 12 11.78 5.08 14.56
C SER A 12 11.56 6.60 14.67
N ALA A 13 11.43 7.29 13.51
CA ALA A 13 11.22 8.73 13.49
C ALA A 13 9.77 9.13 13.81
N THR A 14 8.79 8.26 13.60
CA THR A 14 7.37 8.54 13.87
C THR A 14 7.02 8.32 15.33
N GLU A 15 7.85 7.61 16.10
CA GLU A 15 7.55 7.22 17.48
C GLU A 15 6.22 6.44 17.58
N VAL A 16 6.00 5.53 16.61
CA VAL A 16 4.80 4.68 16.60
C VAL A 16 4.74 3.82 17.87
N SER A 17 3.53 3.52 18.31
CA SER A 17 3.30 2.76 19.55
C SER A 17 3.94 1.37 19.48
N GLU A 18 4.21 0.77 20.66
CA GLU A 18 4.70 -0.61 20.77
C GLU A 18 3.75 -1.64 20.14
N ASN A 19 2.47 -1.27 19.93
CA ASN A 19 1.46 -2.09 19.27
C ASN A 19 1.46 -1.96 17.73
N SER A 20 2.53 -1.46 17.13
CA SER A 20 2.65 -1.33 15.67
C SER A 20 3.43 -2.49 15.08
N ALA A 21 2.97 -3.00 13.93
CA ALA A 21 3.64 -4.06 13.19
C ALA A 21 3.91 -3.64 11.73
N CYS A 22 5.13 -3.88 11.26
CA CYS A 22 5.46 -3.79 9.84
C CYS A 22 5.38 -5.18 9.23
N LEU A 23 4.50 -5.35 8.24
CA LEU A 23 4.22 -6.64 7.64
C LEU A 23 5.15 -6.91 6.46
N ASP A 24 5.72 -8.11 6.39
CA ASP A 24 6.38 -8.62 5.19
C ASP A 24 5.36 -9.37 4.34
N LEU A 25 4.92 -8.70 3.26
CA LEU A 25 3.86 -9.23 2.39
C LEU A 25 4.27 -10.51 1.66
N ALA A 26 5.55 -10.69 1.37
CA ALA A 26 6.04 -11.91 0.72
C ALA A 26 6.00 -13.12 1.67
N GLU A 27 6.35 -12.92 2.95
CA GLU A 27 6.28 -13.97 3.95
C GLU A 27 4.83 -14.40 4.23
N MET A 28 3.83 -13.51 4.10
CA MET A 28 2.41 -13.84 4.31
C MET A 28 1.86 -14.88 3.33
N VAL A 29 2.45 -14.99 2.14
CA VAL A 29 2.05 -15.97 1.11
C VAL A 29 3.12 -17.03 0.84
N LYS A 30 4.12 -17.13 1.71
CA LYS A 30 5.19 -18.12 1.58
C LYS A 30 4.64 -19.53 1.53
N GLY A 31 5.09 -20.31 0.54
CA GLY A 31 4.63 -21.67 0.31
C GLY A 31 3.25 -21.79 -0.34
N LYS A 32 2.63 -20.69 -0.73
CA LYS A 32 1.39 -20.63 -1.51
C LYS A 32 1.65 -19.97 -2.85
N VAL A 33 0.74 -20.14 -3.81
CA VAL A 33 0.79 -19.35 -5.04
C VAL A 33 0.46 -17.89 -4.69
N ALA A 34 1.39 -16.97 -4.97
CA ALA A 34 1.24 -15.56 -4.67
C ALA A 34 0.24 -14.91 -5.63
N THR A 35 -1.04 -14.92 -5.27
CA THR A 35 -2.10 -14.15 -5.92
C THR A 35 -2.54 -13.00 -5.03
N TYR A 36 -3.18 -11.99 -5.62
CA TYR A 36 -3.76 -10.91 -4.83
C TYR A 36 -4.79 -11.44 -3.80
N SER A 37 -5.64 -12.36 -4.21
CA SER A 37 -6.64 -12.96 -3.32
C SER A 37 -6.02 -13.71 -2.14
N ALA A 38 -4.96 -14.50 -2.38
CA ALA A 38 -4.26 -15.21 -1.31
C ALA A 38 -3.58 -14.24 -0.33
N LEU A 39 -2.96 -13.18 -0.86
CA LEU A 39 -2.33 -12.15 -0.05
C LEU A 39 -3.36 -11.35 0.75
N TYR A 40 -4.46 -10.96 0.12
CA TYR A 40 -5.54 -10.23 0.77
C TYR A 40 -6.22 -11.07 1.87
N SER A 41 -6.45 -12.37 1.63
CA SER A 41 -6.98 -13.26 2.66
C SER A 41 -6.07 -13.30 3.90
N ALA A 42 -4.77 -13.53 3.70
CA ALA A 42 -3.81 -13.58 4.82
C ALA A 42 -3.73 -12.22 5.56
N PHE A 43 -3.74 -11.11 4.82
CA PHE A 43 -3.77 -9.77 5.39
C PHE A 43 -5.05 -9.52 6.20
N SER A 44 -6.22 -9.89 5.64
CA SER A 44 -7.50 -9.71 6.31
C SER A 44 -7.64 -10.57 7.57
N GLU A 45 -7.16 -11.81 7.53
CA GLU A 45 -7.13 -12.69 8.71
C GLU A 45 -6.34 -12.06 9.86
N MET A 46 -5.19 -11.48 9.54
CA MET A 46 -4.32 -10.82 10.51
C MET A 46 -4.96 -9.53 11.07
N CYS A 47 -5.55 -8.69 10.22
CA CYS A 47 -6.27 -7.50 10.67
C CYS A 47 -7.51 -7.87 11.52
N ASN A 48 -8.23 -8.93 11.17
CA ASN A 48 -9.42 -9.37 11.91
C ASN A 48 -9.09 -10.00 13.26
N ALA A 49 -7.86 -10.46 13.47
CA ALA A 49 -7.39 -10.97 14.75
C ALA A 49 -7.18 -9.85 15.80
N GLU A 50 -7.05 -8.60 15.36
CA GLU A 50 -6.97 -7.46 16.27
C GLU A 50 -8.32 -7.18 16.95
N ASN A 51 -8.28 -6.93 18.25
CA ASN A 51 -9.49 -6.64 19.03
C ASN A 51 -9.94 -5.18 18.93
N GLU A 52 -9.03 -4.28 18.64
CA GLU A 52 -9.27 -2.83 18.52
C GLU A 52 -9.35 -2.40 17.05
N ASP A 53 -9.90 -1.21 16.83
CA ASP A 53 -9.87 -0.58 15.52
C ASP A 53 -8.43 -0.20 15.14
N ILE A 54 -8.06 -0.49 13.90
CA ILE A 54 -6.68 -0.39 13.42
C ILE A 54 -6.45 0.83 12.54
N ILE A 55 -5.23 1.34 12.56
CA ILE A 55 -4.74 2.31 11.58
C ILE A 55 -3.89 1.54 10.57
N LEU A 56 -4.25 1.64 9.30
CA LEU A 56 -3.52 1.00 8.22
C LEU A 56 -2.66 2.02 7.47
N CYS A 57 -1.37 1.73 7.36
CA CYS A 57 -0.43 2.52 6.57
C CYS A 57 0.22 1.62 5.53
N GLY A 58 0.01 1.94 4.25
CA GLY A 58 0.53 1.15 3.14
C GLY A 58 1.17 1.98 2.03
N LEU A 59 2.20 1.42 1.40
CA LEU A 59 2.83 1.93 0.19
C LEU A 59 2.51 1.02 -0.99
N SER A 60 2.07 1.58 -2.11
CA SER A 60 1.85 0.85 -3.36
C SER A 60 0.91 -0.36 -3.16
N LEU A 61 1.40 -1.60 -3.26
CA LEU A 61 0.62 -2.82 -2.96
C LEU A 61 0.02 -2.79 -1.56
N GLY A 62 0.76 -2.30 -0.57
CA GLY A 62 0.24 -2.11 0.80
C GLY A 62 -0.92 -1.13 0.87
N SER A 63 -0.91 -0.06 0.05
CA SER A 63 -2.06 0.85 -0.07
C SER A 63 -3.29 0.17 -0.67
N VAL A 64 -3.10 -0.69 -1.66
CA VAL A 64 -4.19 -1.45 -2.29
C VAL A 64 -4.85 -2.40 -1.30
N LEU A 65 -4.05 -3.10 -0.49
CA LEU A 65 -4.54 -3.99 0.57
C LEU A 65 -5.31 -3.21 1.65
N ALA A 66 -4.72 -2.10 2.12
CA ALA A 66 -5.34 -1.24 3.12
C ALA A 66 -6.67 -0.65 2.65
N LEU A 67 -6.72 -0.20 1.38
CA LEU A 67 -7.92 0.32 0.75
C LEU A 67 -9.01 -0.74 0.64
N ASN A 68 -8.67 -1.93 0.14
CA ASN A 68 -9.61 -3.05 0.02
C ASN A 68 -10.17 -3.45 1.40
N TYR A 69 -9.30 -3.55 2.41
CA TYR A 69 -9.73 -3.91 3.76
C TYR A 69 -10.68 -2.86 4.36
N ALA A 70 -10.40 -1.58 4.16
CA ALA A 70 -11.27 -0.50 4.64
C ALA A 70 -12.64 -0.48 3.93
N ILE A 71 -12.74 -0.97 2.70
CA ILE A 71 -14.01 -1.18 1.99
C ILE A 71 -14.79 -2.33 2.60
N ASP A 72 -14.14 -3.47 2.83
CA ASP A 72 -14.80 -4.69 3.30
C ASP A 72 -15.13 -4.63 4.81
N TYR A 73 -14.31 -3.92 5.59
CA TYR A 73 -14.43 -3.82 7.05
C TYR A 73 -14.35 -2.37 7.56
N PRO A 74 -15.24 -1.47 7.10
CA PRO A 74 -15.13 -0.04 7.40
C PRO A 74 -15.19 0.29 8.90
N GLN A 75 -15.82 -0.56 9.71
CA GLN A 75 -15.95 -0.38 11.16
C GLN A 75 -14.69 -0.80 11.93
N LYS A 76 -13.75 -1.49 11.27
CA LYS A 76 -12.49 -1.94 11.88
C LYS A 76 -11.34 -0.96 11.64
N VAL A 77 -11.51 0.01 10.75
CA VAL A 77 -10.45 0.91 10.34
C VAL A 77 -10.66 2.30 10.94
N LYS A 78 -9.81 2.64 11.89
CA LYS A 78 -9.80 3.96 12.54
C LYS A 78 -9.31 5.06 11.59
N ALA A 79 -8.27 4.79 10.82
CA ALA A 79 -7.71 5.71 9.84
C ALA A 79 -6.86 5.00 8.77
N LEU A 80 -6.66 5.67 7.63
CA LEU A 80 -5.86 5.19 6.51
C LEU A 80 -4.70 6.12 6.19
N VAL A 81 -3.53 5.55 5.89
CA VAL A 81 -2.43 6.24 5.21
C VAL A 81 -2.13 5.47 3.93
N LEU A 82 -2.39 6.10 2.79
CA LEU A 82 -2.32 5.50 1.46
C LEU A 82 -1.21 6.18 0.66
N ILE A 83 -0.06 5.52 0.50
CA ILE A 83 1.12 6.08 -0.15
C ILE A 83 1.26 5.50 -1.55
N ALA A 84 1.39 6.36 -2.57
CA ALA A 84 1.48 5.97 -3.98
C ALA A 84 0.32 5.04 -4.40
N ALA A 85 -0.89 5.38 -3.96
CA ALA A 85 -2.07 4.51 -4.04
C ALA A 85 -2.68 4.49 -5.44
N GLN A 86 -3.16 3.30 -5.82
CA GLN A 86 -4.02 3.07 -6.98
C GLN A 86 -5.34 2.49 -6.47
N TYR A 87 -6.46 3.08 -6.85
CA TYR A 87 -7.80 2.55 -6.54
C TYR A 87 -8.42 1.79 -7.72
N LYS A 88 -7.83 1.96 -8.90
CA LYS A 88 -8.17 1.26 -10.14
C LYS A 88 -6.89 0.88 -10.85
N MET A 89 -6.68 -0.40 -11.05
CA MET A 89 -5.45 -0.87 -11.65
C MET A 89 -5.41 -0.53 -13.16
N PRO A 90 -4.27 -0.01 -13.66
CA PRO A 90 -4.08 0.25 -15.09
C PRO A 90 -3.86 -1.09 -15.85
N ALA A 91 -4.94 -1.85 -16.04
CA ALA A 91 -4.90 -3.24 -16.52
C ALA A 91 -4.07 -3.44 -17.79
N ARG A 92 -4.15 -2.52 -18.76
CA ARG A 92 -3.38 -2.61 -20.00
C ARG A 92 -1.88 -2.48 -19.75
N LEU A 93 -1.49 -1.54 -18.88
CA LEU A 93 -0.09 -1.31 -18.52
C LEU A 93 0.46 -2.51 -17.73
N LEU A 94 -0.29 -3.01 -16.75
CA LEU A 94 0.10 -4.18 -15.96
C LEU A 94 0.24 -5.44 -16.82
N LYS A 95 -0.66 -5.68 -17.78
CA LYS A 95 -0.56 -6.81 -18.72
C LYS A 95 0.69 -6.70 -19.61
N LEU A 96 1.00 -5.50 -20.12
CA LEU A 96 2.22 -5.26 -20.89
C LEU A 96 3.48 -5.46 -20.04
N GLN A 97 3.51 -4.88 -18.87
CA GLN A 97 4.61 -5.01 -17.91
C GLN A 97 4.84 -6.47 -17.51
N ASN A 98 3.76 -7.21 -17.27
CA ASN A 98 3.82 -8.62 -16.92
C ASN A 98 4.38 -9.49 -18.05
N ALA A 99 4.03 -9.18 -19.30
CA ALA A 99 4.64 -9.82 -20.47
C ALA A 99 6.16 -9.57 -20.52
N LEU A 100 6.62 -8.36 -20.20
CA LEU A 100 8.05 -8.03 -20.13
C LEU A 100 8.76 -8.79 -19.00
N PHE A 101 8.13 -8.95 -17.83
CA PHE A 101 8.70 -9.67 -16.70
C PHE A 101 9.07 -11.12 -17.02
N HIS A 102 8.38 -11.78 -17.94
CA HIS A 102 8.72 -13.12 -18.37
C HIS A 102 10.12 -13.21 -19.01
N PHE A 103 10.58 -12.14 -19.64
CA PHE A 103 11.90 -12.07 -20.29
C PHE A 103 13.01 -11.55 -19.38
N MET A 104 12.65 -10.97 -18.21
CA MET A 104 13.64 -10.42 -17.28
C MET A 104 14.31 -11.55 -16.46
N PRO A 105 15.61 -11.43 -16.13
CA PRO A 105 16.30 -12.42 -15.32
C PRO A 105 15.77 -12.47 -13.89
N GLN A 106 15.80 -13.65 -13.28
CA GLN A 106 15.29 -13.87 -11.92
C GLN A 106 15.98 -12.99 -10.85
N SER A 107 17.25 -12.66 -11.06
CA SER A 107 18.02 -11.81 -10.14
C SER A 107 17.41 -10.43 -9.92
N MET A 108 16.64 -9.90 -10.88
CA MET A 108 15.97 -8.61 -10.75
C MET A 108 14.79 -8.63 -9.76
N PHE A 109 14.30 -9.80 -9.40
CA PHE A 109 13.17 -9.98 -8.48
C PHE A 109 13.62 -10.29 -7.04
N GLN A 110 14.91 -10.53 -6.80
CA GLN A 110 15.43 -10.90 -5.47
C GLN A 110 15.15 -9.84 -4.40
N GLN A 111 15.15 -8.57 -4.79
CA GLN A 111 14.88 -7.46 -3.85
C GLN A 111 13.40 -7.27 -3.54
N THR A 112 12.49 -7.92 -4.29
CA THR A 112 11.05 -7.77 -4.09
C THR A 112 10.49 -8.61 -2.94
N GLY A 113 11.29 -9.51 -2.38
CA GLY A 113 10.82 -10.53 -1.44
C GLY A 113 10.06 -11.67 -2.11
N PHE A 114 9.50 -11.44 -3.31
CA PHE A 114 8.80 -12.45 -4.11
C PHE A 114 9.72 -13.11 -5.13
N GLY A 115 9.52 -14.40 -5.37
CA GLY A 115 10.10 -15.06 -6.56
C GLY A 115 9.54 -14.47 -7.86
N LYS A 116 10.27 -14.61 -8.97
CA LYS A 116 9.82 -14.09 -10.28
C LYS A 116 8.40 -14.55 -10.64
N LEU A 117 8.11 -15.84 -10.50
CA LEU A 117 6.79 -16.39 -10.84
C LEU A 117 5.69 -15.88 -9.91
N ASP A 118 6.01 -15.74 -8.62
CA ASP A 118 5.07 -15.19 -7.64
C ASP A 118 4.76 -13.72 -7.95
N PHE A 119 5.78 -12.93 -8.28
CA PHE A 119 5.61 -11.53 -8.65
C PHE A 119 4.75 -11.37 -9.91
N ILE A 120 4.98 -12.19 -10.94
CA ILE A 120 4.20 -12.24 -12.18
C ILE A 120 2.74 -12.63 -11.87
N SER A 121 2.53 -13.65 -11.06
CA SER A 121 1.19 -14.11 -10.64
C SER A 121 0.43 -13.01 -9.88
N LEU A 122 1.10 -12.36 -8.93
CA LEU A 122 0.53 -11.26 -8.16
C LEU A 122 0.11 -10.09 -9.06
N CYS A 123 1.00 -9.63 -9.93
CA CYS A 123 0.70 -8.56 -10.90
C CYS A 123 -0.46 -8.93 -11.85
N SER A 124 -0.51 -10.19 -12.30
CA SER A 124 -1.60 -10.68 -13.15
C SER A 124 -2.95 -10.60 -12.45
N THR A 125 -3.02 -11.08 -11.20
CA THR A 125 -4.27 -11.13 -10.44
C THR A 125 -4.71 -9.77 -9.93
N MET A 126 -3.79 -8.82 -9.78
CA MET A 126 -4.11 -7.43 -9.46
C MET A 126 -4.69 -6.63 -10.63
N ALA A 127 -4.41 -7.03 -11.87
CA ALA A 127 -4.74 -6.23 -13.06
C ALA A 127 -6.24 -5.98 -13.25
N GLU A 128 -7.11 -6.72 -12.58
CA GLU A 128 -8.56 -6.62 -12.67
C GLU A 128 -9.19 -5.85 -11.49
N LEU A 129 -8.37 -5.37 -10.54
CA LEU A 129 -8.88 -4.65 -9.37
C LEU A 129 -9.38 -3.25 -9.78
N ASP A 130 -10.61 -2.96 -9.39
CA ASP A 130 -11.24 -1.65 -9.54
C ASP A 130 -12.16 -1.41 -8.32
N PHE A 131 -11.81 -0.46 -7.48
CA PHE A 131 -12.55 -0.10 -6.27
C PHE A 131 -13.44 1.14 -6.46
N SER A 132 -13.54 1.68 -7.67
CA SER A 132 -14.20 2.97 -7.96
C SER A 132 -15.59 3.09 -7.36
N ASP A 133 -16.41 2.03 -7.45
CA ASP A 133 -17.80 2.04 -7.00
C ASP A 133 -17.94 1.84 -5.47
N SER A 134 -16.87 1.43 -4.80
CA SER A 134 -16.90 1.08 -3.37
C SER A 134 -16.21 2.10 -2.46
N LEU A 135 -15.52 3.11 -3.02
CA LEU A 135 -14.77 4.10 -2.24
C LEU A 135 -15.66 4.93 -1.30
N ASN A 136 -16.94 5.09 -1.62
CA ASN A 136 -17.90 5.80 -0.80
C ASN A 136 -18.24 5.11 0.53
N GLN A 137 -17.86 3.86 0.72
CA GLN A 137 -18.02 3.09 1.95
C GLN A 137 -16.97 3.49 2.99
N ILE A 138 -15.85 4.08 2.56
CA ILE A 138 -14.79 4.54 3.45
C ILE A 138 -15.20 5.88 4.07
N SER A 139 -15.34 5.89 5.37
CA SER A 139 -15.73 7.08 6.16
C SER A 139 -14.66 7.53 7.16
N CYS A 140 -13.65 6.70 7.41
CA CYS A 140 -12.55 7.06 8.32
C CYS A 140 -11.65 8.15 7.73
N PRO A 141 -10.93 8.90 8.58
CA PRO A 141 -9.90 9.84 8.14
C PRO A 141 -8.84 9.14 7.26
N ALA A 142 -8.44 9.80 6.17
CA ALA A 142 -7.43 9.27 5.27
C ALA A 142 -6.36 10.30 4.90
N LEU A 143 -5.10 9.91 4.98
CA LEU A 143 -3.96 10.65 4.46
C LEU A 143 -3.48 9.96 3.19
N VAL A 144 -3.61 10.63 2.05
CA VAL A 144 -3.08 10.14 0.77
C VAL A 144 -1.77 10.86 0.48
N VAL A 145 -0.69 10.10 0.28
CA VAL A 145 0.66 10.63 0.08
C VAL A 145 1.22 10.17 -1.25
N CYS A 146 1.91 11.04 -1.96
CA CYS A 146 2.64 10.67 -3.16
C CYS A 146 3.94 11.46 -3.27
N GLY A 147 5.00 10.82 -3.77
CA GLY A 147 6.21 11.52 -4.13
C GLY A 147 6.02 12.39 -5.37
N GLU A 148 6.61 13.58 -5.39
CA GLU A 148 6.51 14.52 -6.51
C GLU A 148 6.91 13.90 -7.85
N LYS A 149 7.95 13.05 -7.84
CA LYS A 149 8.52 12.40 -9.02
C LYS A 149 7.82 11.09 -9.40
N ASP A 150 6.89 10.59 -8.59
CA ASP A 150 6.10 9.38 -8.89
C ASP A 150 4.98 9.68 -9.88
N LYS A 151 5.35 9.89 -11.14
CA LYS A 151 4.40 10.23 -12.22
C LYS A 151 3.37 9.12 -12.48
N ALA A 152 3.70 7.88 -12.15
CA ALA A 152 2.82 6.73 -12.42
C ALA A 152 1.60 6.71 -11.48
N ASN A 153 1.77 7.11 -10.23
CA ASN A 153 0.74 7.01 -9.19
C ASN A 153 0.14 8.36 -8.79
N LYS A 154 0.82 9.47 -9.09
CA LYS A 154 0.42 10.81 -8.64
C LYS A 154 -1.02 11.18 -9.02
N LYS A 155 -1.40 10.95 -10.28
CA LYS A 155 -2.74 11.26 -10.75
C LYS A 155 -3.80 10.46 -10.00
N ALA A 156 -3.61 9.15 -9.87
CA ALA A 156 -4.56 8.29 -9.15
C ALA A 156 -4.63 8.61 -7.65
N SER A 157 -3.51 8.99 -7.04
CA SER A 157 -3.46 9.40 -5.63
C SER A 157 -4.25 10.70 -5.39
N ILE A 158 -4.14 11.69 -6.28
CA ILE A 158 -4.93 12.93 -6.18
C ILE A 158 -6.42 12.62 -6.36
N GLU A 159 -6.79 11.88 -7.42
CA GLU A 159 -8.18 11.49 -7.66
C GLU A 159 -8.77 10.70 -6.49
N LEU A 160 -7.99 9.78 -5.90
CA LEU A 160 -8.43 9.03 -4.72
C LEU A 160 -8.71 9.96 -3.53
N ALA A 161 -7.85 10.93 -3.28
CA ALA A 161 -8.07 11.91 -2.22
C ALA A 161 -9.30 12.78 -2.47
N ASP A 162 -9.59 13.14 -3.72
CA ASP A 162 -10.79 13.92 -4.07
C ASP A 162 -12.09 13.11 -3.88
N ILE A 163 -12.04 11.78 -4.04
CA ILE A 163 -13.20 10.90 -3.90
C ILE A 163 -13.49 10.57 -2.43
N LEU A 164 -12.46 10.37 -1.61
CA LEU A 164 -12.61 10.00 -0.20
C LEU A 164 -13.11 11.20 0.63
N LYS A 165 -14.23 11.03 1.35
CA LYS A 165 -14.94 12.11 2.05
C LYS A 165 -14.13 12.83 3.12
N CYS A 166 -13.27 12.09 3.84
CA CYS A 166 -12.50 12.57 4.98
C CYS A 166 -11.00 12.42 4.72
N SER A 167 -10.53 12.94 3.60
CA SER A 167 -9.16 12.77 3.16
C SER A 167 -8.40 14.08 3.01
N GLN A 168 -7.08 13.96 3.05
CA GLN A 168 -6.15 15.01 2.66
C GLN A 168 -5.06 14.44 1.76
N PHE A 169 -4.68 15.16 0.72
CA PHE A 169 -3.55 14.83 -0.14
C PHE A 169 -2.30 15.59 0.30
N LYS A 170 -1.17 14.90 0.37
CA LYS A 170 0.15 15.50 0.63
C LYS A 170 1.17 14.98 -0.39
N GLU A 171 1.88 15.92 -1.01
CA GLU A 171 2.98 15.62 -1.91
C GLU A 171 4.31 15.78 -1.16
N ILE A 172 5.23 14.84 -1.35
CA ILE A 172 6.59 14.94 -0.82
C ILE A 172 7.53 15.37 -1.95
N SER A 173 8.07 16.57 -1.84
CA SER A 173 8.96 17.16 -2.83
C SER A 173 10.24 16.36 -3.04
N GLU A 174 10.71 16.33 -4.30
CA GLU A 174 11.95 15.68 -4.75
C GLU A 174 12.01 14.16 -4.55
N THR A 175 10.88 13.50 -4.25
CA THR A 175 10.76 12.10 -3.88
C THR A 175 10.07 11.30 -4.98
N GLY A 176 10.54 10.10 -5.24
CA GLY A 176 9.95 9.14 -6.18
C GLY A 176 8.91 8.24 -5.54
N HIS A 177 8.88 6.99 -5.99
CA HIS A 177 7.89 5.99 -5.57
C HIS A 177 8.12 5.46 -4.16
N GLU A 178 9.37 5.22 -3.80
CA GLU A 178 9.75 4.59 -2.52
C GLU A 178 9.91 5.64 -1.41
N VAL A 179 8.81 6.33 -1.12
CA VAL A 179 8.75 7.48 -0.21
C VAL A 179 9.36 7.18 1.17
N ASN A 180 9.15 5.96 1.68
CA ASN A 180 9.67 5.50 2.97
C ASN A 180 11.20 5.34 2.99
N LEU A 181 11.83 5.12 1.84
CA LEU A 181 13.28 5.01 1.70
C LEU A 181 13.93 6.33 1.27
N GLU A 182 13.30 7.04 0.32
CA GLU A 182 13.85 8.25 -0.27
C GLU A 182 13.70 9.48 0.65
N SER A 183 12.63 9.55 1.43
CA SER A 183 12.33 10.71 2.30
C SER A 183 11.70 10.28 3.63
N PRO A 184 12.33 9.39 4.41
CA PRO A 184 11.74 8.83 5.64
C PRO A 184 11.39 9.89 6.68
N GLU A 185 12.20 10.94 6.85
CA GLU A 185 11.97 12.00 7.83
C GLU A 185 10.76 12.88 7.45
N LYS A 186 10.62 13.20 6.15
CA LYS A 186 9.46 13.97 5.65
C LYS A 186 8.19 13.16 5.82
N LEU A 187 8.22 11.86 5.48
CA LEU A 187 7.09 10.96 5.68
C LEU A 187 6.74 10.85 7.15
N ALA A 188 7.71 10.59 8.03
CA ALA A 188 7.49 10.49 9.47
C ALA A 188 6.87 11.78 10.06
N SER A 189 7.26 12.95 9.57
CA SER A 189 6.66 14.23 10.00
C SER A 189 5.19 14.31 9.63
N LEU A 190 4.81 13.93 8.41
CA LEU A 190 3.41 13.87 7.96
C LEU A 190 2.59 12.86 8.76
N LEU A 191 3.16 11.70 9.06
CA LEU A 191 2.50 10.66 9.85
C LEU A 191 2.24 11.15 11.29
N ARG A 192 3.23 11.77 11.95
CA ARG A 192 3.04 12.34 13.30
C ARG A 192 1.96 13.41 13.32
N GLU A 193 1.94 14.30 12.32
CA GLU A 193 0.90 15.33 12.21
C GLU A 193 -0.49 14.69 12.06
N PHE A 194 -0.61 13.72 11.17
CA PHE A 194 -1.86 13.02 10.91
C PHE A 194 -2.34 12.23 12.14
N TYR A 195 -1.48 11.45 12.78
CA TYR A 195 -1.85 10.65 13.95
C TYR A 195 -2.26 11.49 15.17
N LYS A 196 -1.76 12.74 15.27
CA LYS A 196 -2.23 13.67 16.32
C LYS A 196 -3.61 14.24 16.04
N SER A 197 -4.10 14.15 14.81
CA SER A 197 -5.39 14.74 14.40
C SER A 197 -6.57 13.75 14.46
N ILE A 198 -6.33 12.45 14.76
CA ILE A 198 -7.33 11.37 14.74
C ILE A 198 -7.59 10.72 16.10
#